data_6a4bc41c7836608e33090efc02eec7a5
#
_entry.id   6a4bc41c7836608e33090efc02eec7a5
#
_cell.length_a   1.000
_cell.length_b   1.000
_cell.length_c   1.000
_cell.angle_alpha   90.00
_cell.angle_beta   90.00
_cell.angle_gamma   90.00
#
_symmetry.space_group_name_H-M   'P 1'
#
loop_
_entity.id
_entity.type
_entity.pdbx_description
1 polymer ?
#
loop_
_entity_poly.entity_id
_entity_poly.type
_entity_poly.pdbx_seq_one_letter_code
_entity_poly.pdbx_strand_id
1 'polypeptide(L)'
;IIRREFTTERMEGTVVIEGYNEIKRMVEEKTLGDKLTITGWYHFPLADPVADDFYNETIDTAKQGDWDLIKIMTCGNYMPVAYGADYEFSTNPEKWDGVFHSHPITCAEDAANLPALDATNPTLAAEVEVDRRIVETYKGKKPVLATLFDPLSWVQELSTPMEPEWTLNLMRTDPEALLKALDALEKTNDAFLD
;
A
#
# COMPACT_ATOMS: atom_id res chain seq x y z
N ILE A 1 13.08 -3.25 14.68
CA ILE A 1 12.77 -1.94 14.08
C ILE A 1 14.04 -1.51 13.35
N ILE A 2 14.12 -1.79 12.07
CA ILE A 2 15.20 -1.33 11.19
C ILE A 2 14.87 0.13 10.86
N ARG A 3 15.62 1.07 11.46
CA ARG A 3 15.65 2.45 10.99
C ARG A 3 16.46 2.44 9.69
N ARG A 4 15.79 2.43 8.51
CA ARG A 4 16.45 2.91 7.31
C ARG A 4 16.64 4.41 7.47
N GLU A 5 17.87 4.86 7.54
CA GLU A 5 18.20 6.28 7.39
C GLU A 5 17.88 6.63 5.93
N PHE A 6 16.85 7.43 5.73
CA PHE A 6 16.63 8.06 4.43
C PHE A 6 17.81 8.99 4.16
N THR A 7 18.76 8.51 3.39
CA THR A 7 19.89 9.34 2.94
C THR A 7 19.36 10.37 1.97
N THR A 8 19.47 11.62 2.37
CA THR A 8 19.08 12.83 1.63
C THR A 8 19.91 13.09 0.37
N GLU A 9 20.79 12.18 -0.04
CA GLU A 9 21.76 12.40 -1.13
C GLU A 9 21.19 12.31 -2.56
N ARG A 10 19.91 12.00 -2.75
CA ARG A 10 19.29 11.91 -4.10
C ARG A 10 18.54 13.17 -4.56
N MET A 11 18.64 14.30 -3.88
CA MET A 11 17.85 15.48 -4.20
C MET A 11 18.69 16.76 -4.39
N GLU A 12 19.66 16.72 -5.31
CA GLU A 12 20.21 17.97 -5.85
C GLU A 12 19.16 18.60 -6.78
N GLY A 13 18.55 19.68 -6.32
CA GLY A 13 17.50 20.43 -7.04
C GLY A 13 16.15 20.48 -6.30
N THR A 14 16.12 20.23 -5.01
CA THR A 14 14.90 20.15 -4.20
C THR A 14 14.17 21.48 -4.14
N VAL A 15 13.01 21.55 -4.78
CA VAL A 15 11.98 22.52 -4.40
C VAL A 15 11.51 22.14 -3.00
N VAL A 16 11.79 22.98 -2.02
CA VAL A 16 11.36 22.77 -0.62
C VAL A 16 9.85 22.87 -0.58
N ILE A 17 9.18 21.74 -0.35
CA ILE A 17 7.73 21.70 -0.15
C ILE A 17 7.49 22.09 1.30
N GLU A 18 6.87 23.24 1.55
CA GLU A 18 6.62 23.75 2.89
C GLU A 18 5.90 22.72 3.77
N GLY A 19 4.85 22.08 3.25
CA GLY A 19 4.11 21.03 3.96
C GLY A 19 4.95 19.77 4.26
N TYR A 20 5.89 19.37 3.38
CA TYR A 20 6.78 18.26 3.63
C TYR A 20 7.72 18.53 4.81
N ASN A 21 8.31 19.72 4.84
CA ASN A 21 9.19 20.12 5.94
C ASN A 21 8.45 20.23 7.26
N GLU A 22 7.21 20.70 7.25
CA GLU A 22 6.36 20.75 8.45
C GLU A 22 6.09 19.35 8.98
N ILE A 23 5.66 18.42 8.12
CA ILE A 23 5.41 17.02 8.52
C ILE A 23 6.70 16.35 9.01
N LYS A 24 7.82 16.55 8.29
CA LYS A 24 9.12 16.03 8.70
C LYS A 24 9.50 16.54 10.08
N ARG A 25 9.39 17.85 10.32
CA ARG A 25 9.65 18.48 11.60
C ARG A 25 8.77 17.90 12.71
N MET A 26 7.46 17.75 12.47
CA MET A 26 6.52 17.16 13.45
C MET A 26 6.93 15.74 13.85
N VAL A 27 7.37 14.92 12.89
CA VAL A 27 7.82 13.56 13.15
C VAL A 27 9.15 13.52 13.91
N GLU A 28 10.12 14.33 13.50
CA GLU A 28 11.46 14.38 14.09
C GLU A 28 11.43 14.95 15.52
N GLU A 29 10.72 16.06 15.72
CA GLU A 29 10.62 16.76 17.00
C GLU A 29 9.55 16.15 17.92
N LYS A 30 8.71 15.22 17.41
CA LYS A 30 7.57 14.62 18.12
C LYS A 30 6.63 15.67 18.71
N THR A 31 6.43 16.74 17.98
CA THR A 31 5.55 17.87 18.34
C THR A 31 4.46 18.02 17.30
N LEU A 32 3.29 18.53 17.73
CA LEU A 32 2.31 19.02 16.78
C LEU A 32 2.74 20.38 16.28
N GLY A 33 2.56 20.62 14.98
CA GLY A 33 2.76 21.96 14.41
C GLY A 33 1.67 22.94 14.91
N ASP A 34 1.89 24.21 14.68
CA ASP A 34 0.91 25.26 14.99
C ASP A 34 -0.32 25.20 14.07
N LYS A 35 -0.21 24.50 12.96
CA LYS A 35 -1.27 24.31 11.96
C LYS A 35 -1.70 22.84 11.94
N LEU A 36 -3.02 22.60 11.95
CA LEU A 36 -3.58 21.27 11.75
C LEU A 36 -3.35 20.81 10.29
N THR A 37 -2.68 19.69 10.10
CA THR A 37 -2.47 19.05 8.80
C THR A 37 -3.55 18.01 8.58
N ILE A 38 -4.31 18.15 7.50
CA ILE A 38 -5.48 17.29 7.21
C ILE A 38 -5.30 16.61 5.86
N THR A 39 -5.60 15.32 5.82
CA THR A 39 -5.78 14.55 4.60
C THR A 39 -7.03 13.68 4.69
N GLY A 40 -7.56 13.31 3.55
CA GLY A 40 -8.60 12.30 3.43
C GLY A 40 -8.25 11.31 2.33
N TRP A 41 -9.05 10.25 2.23
CA TRP A 41 -8.93 9.24 1.19
C TRP A 41 -10.26 8.55 0.96
N TYR A 42 -10.43 7.98 -0.21
CA TYR A 42 -11.57 7.16 -0.59
C TYR A 42 -11.11 5.91 -1.31
N HIS A 43 -11.91 4.85 -1.23
CA HIS A 43 -11.85 3.78 -2.21
C HIS A 43 -12.72 4.16 -3.40
N PHE A 44 -12.26 3.79 -4.58
CA PHE A 44 -12.95 4.06 -5.85
C PHE A 44 -13.30 2.72 -6.52
N PRO A 45 -14.33 2.00 -6.06
CA PRO A 45 -14.57 0.60 -6.46
C PRO A 45 -14.60 0.36 -7.96
N LEU A 46 -15.10 1.33 -8.73
CA LEU A 46 -15.15 1.24 -10.19
C LEU A 46 -13.85 1.66 -10.87
N ALA A 47 -13.04 2.48 -10.22
CA ALA A 47 -11.79 3.00 -10.77
C ALA A 47 -10.57 2.18 -10.31
N ASP A 48 -10.61 1.60 -9.11
CA ASP A 48 -9.49 0.83 -8.53
C ASP A 48 -8.85 -0.20 -9.48
N PRO A 49 -9.60 -0.96 -10.31
CA PRO A 49 -8.99 -1.93 -11.22
C PRO A 49 -8.34 -1.31 -12.47
N VAL A 50 -8.51 -0.01 -12.72
CA VAL A 50 -8.06 0.67 -13.93
C VAL A 50 -7.15 1.84 -13.58
N ALA A 51 -5.86 1.69 -13.86
CA ALA A 51 -4.82 2.65 -13.46
C ALA A 51 -5.12 4.11 -13.82
N ASP A 52 -5.66 4.37 -15.02
CA ASP A 52 -5.99 5.73 -15.45
C ASP A 52 -7.20 6.30 -14.69
N ASP A 53 -8.19 5.48 -14.43
CA ASP A 53 -9.40 5.89 -13.71
C ASP A 53 -9.05 6.15 -12.24
N PHE A 54 -8.28 5.27 -11.59
CA PHE A 54 -7.81 5.46 -10.23
C PHE A 54 -6.96 6.73 -10.07
N TYR A 55 -6.05 6.99 -11.02
CA TYR A 55 -5.29 8.23 -11.05
C TYR A 55 -6.21 9.45 -11.12
N ASN A 56 -7.19 9.47 -12.04
CA ASN A 56 -8.09 10.59 -12.23
C ASN A 56 -8.95 10.84 -10.99
N GLU A 57 -9.55 9.81 -10.41
CA GLU A 57 -10.37 9.91 -9.19
C GLU A 57 -9.55 10.40 -7.99
N THR A 58 -8.31 9.93 -7.83
CA THR A 58 -7.41 10.41 -6.78
C THR A 58 -7.11 11.90 -6.95
N ILE A 59 -6.78 12.34 -8.17
CA ILE A 59 -6.49 13.74 -8.46
C ILE A 59 -7.72 14.65 -8.24
N ASP A 60 -8.88 14.22 -8.67
CA ASP A 60 -10.10 15.02 -8.57
C ASP A 60 -10.59 15.10 -7.11
N THR A 61 -10.53 14.01 -6.38
CA THR A 61 -10.84 13.99 -4.94
C THR A 61 -9.88 14.89 -4.14
N ALA A 62 -8.59 14.84 -4.47
CA ALA A 62 -7.59 15.69 -3.84
C ALA A 62 -7.80 17.18 -4.10
N LYS A 63 -8.26 17.55 -5.30
CA LYS A 63 -8.63 18.95 -5.61
C LYS A 63 -9.87 19.40 -4.85
N GLN A 64 -10.90 18.54 -4.77
CA GLN A 64 -12.16 18.85 -4.11
C GLN A 64 -11.97 19.01 -2.58
N GLY A 65 -11.14 18.17 -1.97
CA GLY A 65 -10.89 18.20 -0.54
C GLY A 65 -9.93 19.32 -0.08
N ASP A 66 -9.17 19.92 -1.01
CA ASP A 66 -8.10 20.88 -0.72
C ASP A 66 -7.18 20.43 0.45
N TRP A 67 -6.80 19.17 0.43
CA TRP A 67 -6.04 18.54 1.51
C TRP A 67 -4.59 19.03 1.55
N ASP A 68 -4.03 19.08 2.75
CA ASP A 68 -2.64 19.50 2.98
C ASP A 68 -1.62 18.49 2.43
N LEU A 69 -1.97 17.21 2.41
CA LEU A 69 -1.18 16.14 1.79
C LEU A 69 -2.09 15.17 1.03
N ILE A 70 -1.52 14.47 0.07
CA ILE A 70 -2.24 13.50 -0.76
C ILE A 70 -1.94 12.10 -0.23
N LYS A 71 -2.97 11.39 0.25
CA LYS A 71 -2.85 9.98 0.59
C LYS A 71 -3.33 9.15 -0.60
N ILE A 72 -2.42 8.36 -1.17
CA ILE A 72 -2.76 7.36 -2.17
C ILE A 72 -3.33 6.15 -1.42
N MET A 73 -4.58 5.80 -1.73
CA MET A 73 -5.25 4.65 -1.16
C MET A 73 -5.60 3.69 -2.27
N THR A 74 -4.63 2.87 -2.67
CA THR A 74 -4.81 1.83 -3.66
C THR A 74 -5.85 0.81 -3.21
N CYS A 75 -6.39 0.05 -4.15
CA CYS A 75 -7.23 -1.11 -3.82
C CYS A 75 -6.45 -2.06 -2.90
N GLY A 76 -6.93 -2.29 -1.68
CA GLY A 76 -6.27 -3.17 -0.71
C GLY A 76 -6.02 -4.60 -1.19
N ASN A 77 -6.70 -5.00 -2.29
CA ASN A 77 -6.62 -6.35 -2.84
C ASN A 77 -5.55 -6.51 -3.93
N TYR A 78 -4.75 -5.47 -4.25
CA TYR A 78 -3.71 -5.59 -5.27
C TYR A 78 -2.65 -6.66 -4.91
N MET A 79 -2.27 -6.78 -3.65
CA MET A 79 -1.29 -7.77 -3.23
C MET A 79 -1.83 -9.20 -3.35
N PRO A 80 -3.02 -9.58 -2.83
CA PRO A 80 -3.63 -10.88 -3.13
C PRO A 80 -3.71 -11.19 -4.64
N VAL A 81 -4.10 -10.23 -5.46
CA VAL A 81 -4.15 -10.40 -6.93
C VAL A 81 -2.75 -10.62 -7.51
N ALA A 82 -1.74 -9.88 -7.04
CA ALA A 82 -0.34 -10.07 -7.44
C ALA A 82 0.16 -11.48 -7.15
N TYR A 83 -0.30 -12.09 -6.05
CA TYR A 83 -0.02 -13.47 -5.66
C TYR A 83 -0.94 -14.51 -6.30
N GLY A 84 -1.85 -14.11 -7.19
CA GLY A 84 -2.69 -15.02 -7.97
C GLY A 84 -4.05 -15.33 -7.35
N ALA A 85 -4.53 -14.53 -6.41
CA ALA A 85 -5.91 -14.63 -5.96
C ALA A 85 -6.88 -14.43 -7.14
N ASP A 86 -7.92 -15.23 -7.21
CA ASP A 86 -9.06 -14.98 -8.11
C ASP A 86 -10.02 -14.01 -7.40
N TYR A 87 -9.97 -12.76 -7.84
CA TYR A 87 -10.72 -11.66 -7.25
C TYR A 87 -11.55 -10.93 -8.28
N GLU A 88 -12.86 -10.85 -8.06
CA GLU A 88 -13.80 -10.09 -8.86
C GLU A 88 -14.00 -8.70 -8.22
N PHE A 89 -13.55 -7.65 -8.89
CA PHE A 89 -13.74 -6.28 -8.42
C PHE A 89 -15.21 -5.90 -8.36
N SER A 90 -15.58 -5.07 -7.38
CA SER A 90 -16.93 -4.57 -7.24
C SER A 90 -17.36 -3.76 -8.46
N THR A 91 -18.58 -4.00 -8.93
CA THR A 91 -19.24 -3.16 -9.93
C THR A 91 -20.24 -2.19 -9.31
N ASN A 92 -20.31 -2.14 -7.98
CA ASN A 92 -21.19 -1.23 -7.24
C ASN A 92 -20.37 -0.08 -6.64
N PRO A 93 -20.64 1.19 -7.03
CA PRO A 93 -19.87 2.33 -6.52
C PRO A 93 -20.01 2.57 -5.01
N GLU A 94 -21.02 1.97 -4.35
CA GLU A 94 -21.23 2.08 -2.92
C GLU A 94 -20.55 0.96 -2.11
N LYS A 95 -19.93 -0.01 -2.78
CA LYS A 95 -19.27 -1.16 -2.16
C LYS A 95 -17.83 -1.24 -2.64
N TRP A 96 -16.90 -0.97 -1.75
CA TRP A 96 -15.47 -1.09 -2.02
C TRP A 96 -14.98 -2.55 -2.12
N ASP A 97 -15.67 -3.47 -1.48
CA ASP A 97 -15.34 -4.89 -1.43
C ASP A 97 -15.89 -5.62 -2.66
N GLY A 98 -15.02 -6.33 -3.36
CA GLY A 98 -15.37 -7.31 -4.39
C GLY A 98 -15.54 -8.70 -3.80
N VAL A 99 -15.33 -9.72 -4.61
CA VAL A 99 -15.50 -11.13 -4.22
C VAL A 99 -14.24 -11.93 -4.50
N PHE A 100 -13.67 -12.55 -3.47
CA PHE A 100 -12.63 -13.55 -3.64
C PHE A 100 -13.26 -14.91 -3.98
N HIS A 101 -12.83 -15.48 -5.09
CA HIS A 101 -13.15 -16.86 -5.49
C HIS A 101 -12.08 -17.85 -5.04
N SER A 102 -10.83 -17.37 -4.89
CA SER A 102 -9.73 -18.12 -4.28
C SER A 102 -8.70 -17.22 -3.65
N HIS A 103 -7.94 -17.78 -2.70
CA HIS A 103 -6.80 -17.15 -2.07
C HIS A 103 -5.54 -17.98 -2.29
N PRO A 104 -4.35 -17.37 -2.37
CA PRO A 104 -3.10 -18.09 -2.56
C PRO A 104 -2.66 -18.91 -1.34
N ILE A 105 -3.11 -18.59 -0.13
CA ILE A 105 -2.79 -19.33 1.09
C ILE A 105 -4.05 -20.01 1.63
N THR A 106 -4.07 -21.35 1.58
CA THR A 106 -5.17 -22.18 2.09
C THR A 106 -4.72 -23.09 3.24
N CYS A 107 -3.43 -23.30 3.39
CA CYS A 107 -2.82 -24.13 4.43
C CYS A 107 -1.42 -23.64 4.80
N ALA A 108 -0.81 -24.22 5.83
CA ALA A 108 0.54 -23.88 6.29
C ALA A 108 1.61 -24.11 5.21
N GLU A 109 1.44 -25.13 4.37
CA GLU A 109 2.36 -25.44 3.27
C GLU A 109 2.38 -24.32 2.22
N ASP A 110 1.22 -23.76 1.87
CA ASP A 110 1.13 -22.62 0.94
C ASP A 110 1.87 -21.41 1.51
N ALA A 111 1.66 -21.10 2.80
CA ALA A 111 2.37 -20.02 3.49
C ALA A 111 3.89 -20.24 3.48
N ALA A 112 4.34 -21.47 3.75
CA ALA A 112 5.76 -21.82 3.78
C ALA A 112 6.45 -21.75 2.41
N ASN A 113 5.68 -21.85 1.33
CA ASN A 113 6.17 -21.84 -0.05
C ASN A 113 5.83 -20.54 -0.82
N LEU A 114 5.33 -19.51 -0.12
CA LEU A 114 5.00 -18.25 -0.73
C LEU A 114 6.27 -17.63 -1.36
N PRO A 115 6.28 -17.31 -2.68
CA PRO A 115 7.45 -16.70 -3.30
C PRO A 115 7.54 -15.22 -2.96
N ALA A 116 8.76 -14.66 -2.94
CA ALA A 116 8.91 -13.21 -3.03
C ALA A 116 8.59 -12.76 -4.47
N LEU A 117 7.80 -11.71 -4.61
CA LEU A 117 7.56 -11.04 -5.89
C LEU A 117 8.55 -9.89 -6.05
N ASP A 118 8.84 -9.55 -7.29
CA ASP A 118 9.70 -8.42 -7.63
C ASP A 118 8.93 -7.34 -8.43
N ALA A 119 9.61 -6.24 -8.72
CA ALA A 119 9.04 -5.10 -9.44
C ALA A 119 8.57 -5.42 -10.87
N THR A 120 8.86 -6.62 -11.42
CA THR A 120 8.37 -7.05 -12.73
C THR A 120 7.00 -7.70 -12.69
N ASN A 121 6.48 -7.99 -11.49
CA ASN A 121 5.10 -8.45 -11.35
C ASN A 121 4.14 -7.40 -11.92
N PRO A 122 3.26 -7.77 -12.88
CA PRO A 122 2.47 -6.78 -13.60
C PRO A 122 1.51 -5.99 -12.72
N THR A 123 0.96 -6.60 -11.66
CA THR A 123 0.06 -5.92 -10.73
C THR A 123 0.83 -4.90 -9.89
N LEU A 124 1.99 -5.29 -9.32
CA LEU A 124 2.83 -4.38 -8.55
C LEU A 124 3.39 -3.25 -9.42
N ALA A 125 3.82 -3.56 -10.64
CA ALA A 125 4.31 -2.54 -11.58
C ALA A 125 3.23 -1.51 -11.96
N ALA A 126 1.96 -1.93 -12.09
CA ALA A 126 0.86 -1.02 -12.36
C ALA A 126 0.60 -0.06 -11.18
N GLU A 127 0.64 -0.55 -9.94
CA GLU A 127 0.49 0.27 -8.74
C GLU A 127 1.62 1.30 -8.62
N VAL A 128 2.88 0.86 -8.78
CA VAL A 128 4.06 1.77 -8.75
C VAL A 128 3.95 2.85 -9.83
N GLU A 129 3.50 2.51 -11.03
CA GLU A 129 3.33 3.49 -12.11
C GLU A 129 2.27 4.55 -11.78
N VAL A 130 1.15 4.14 -11.19
CA VAL A 130 0.11 5.09 -10.74
C VAL A 130 0.63 6.00 -9.64
N ASP A 131 1.29 5.43 -8.63
CA ASP A 131 1.89 6.18 -7.53
C ASP A 131 2.90 7.21 -8.06
N ARG A 132 3.77 6.80 -8.98
CA ARG A 132 4.74 7.68 -9.63
C ARG A 132 4.05 8.85 -10.35
N ARG A 133 2.95 8.62 -11.06
CA ARG A 133 2.18 9.67 -11.77
C ARG A 133 1.55 10.66 -10.79
N ILE A 134 1.01 10.17 -9.68
CA ILE A 134 0.43 11.02 -8.62
C ILE A 134 1.53 11.87 -7.97
N VAL A 135 2.67 11.26 -7.63
CA VAL A 135 3.83 11.98 -7.09
C VAL A 135 4.30 13.07 -8.04
N GLU A 136 4.44 12.79 -9.33
CA GLU A 136 4.88 13.79 -10.32
C GLU A 136 3.89 14.95 -10.46
N THR A 137 2.57 14.67 -10.38
CA THR A 137 1.51 15.69 -10.43
C THR A 137 1.59 16.67 -9.25
N TYR A 138 1.92 16.17 -8.06
CA TYR A 138 1.99 16.97 -6.84
C TYR A 138 3.39 17.41 -6.45
N LYS A 139 4.40 17.02 -7.21
CA LYS A 139 5.81 17.40 -6.99
C LYS A 139 5.98 18.90 -6.82
N GLY A 140 6.56 19.30 -5.70
CA GLY A 140 6.74 20.71 -5.34
C GLY A 140 5.45 21.45 -4.92
N LYS A 141 4.30 20.77 -4.80
CA LYS A 141 3.03 21.38 -4.42
C LYS A 141 2.51 20.84 -3.09
N LYS A 142 2.38 19.53 -2.97
CA LYS A 142 1.86 18.85 -1.76
C LYS A 142 2.67 17.58 -1.50
N PRO A 143 2.87 17.20 -0.23
CA PRO A 143 3.43 15.89 0.10
C PRO A 143 2.50 14.77 -0.38
N VAL A 144 3.08 13.64 -0.77
CA VAL A 144 2.34 12.45 -1.16
C VAL A 144 2.70 11.31 -0.21
N LEU A 145 1.71 10.62 0.29
CA LEU A 145 1.82 9.48 1.21
C LEU A 145 1.24 8.24 0.53
N ALA A 146 2.09 7.27 0.22
CA ALA A 146 1.65 5.95 -0.22
C ALA A 146 1.20 5.08 0.96
N THR A 147 0.30 4.13 0.69
CA THR A 147 -0.18 3.17 1.69
C THR A 147 0.36 1.78 1.37
N LEU A 148 0.99 1.17 2.34
CA LEU A 148 1.50 -0.18 2.26
C LEU A 148 1.16 -0.92 3.55
N PHE A 149 0.66 -2.15 3.45
CA PHE A 149 0.42 -2.99 4.62
C PHE A 149 1.71 -3.69 5.05
N ASP A 150 1.79 -4.00 6.34
CA ASP A 150 2.88 -4.82 6.87
C ASP A 150 2.74 -6.29 6.44
N PRO A 151 3.85 -7.08 6.48
CA PRO A 151 3.82 -8.47 6.02
C PRO A 151 2.82 -9.35 6.75
N LEU A 152 2.53 -9.09 8.03
CA LEU A 152 1.55 -9.91 8.78
C LEU A 152 0.12 -9.64 8.33
N SER A 153 -0.21 -8.38 8.05
CA SER A 153 -1.49 -8.01 7.43
C SER A 153 -1.64 -8.66 6.06
N TRP A 154 -0.56 -8.70 5.25
CA TRP A 154 -0.60 -9.40 3.96
C TRP A 154 -0.82 -10.91 4.11
N VAL A 155 -0.23 -11.59 5.10
CA VAL A 155 -0.53 -13.02 5.35
C VAL A 155 -2.02 -13.23 5.57
N GLN A 156 -2.67 -12.34 6.33
CA GLN A 156 -4.10 -12.41 6.57
C GLN A 156 -4.89 -12.21 5.27
N GLU A 157 -4.58 -11.17 4.49
CA GLU A 157 -5.27 -10.86 3.24
C GLU A 157 -5.09 -11.94 2.15
N LEU A 158 -3.95 -12.64 2.17
CA LEU A 158 -3.64 -13.75 1.25
C LEU A 158 -4.28 -15.08 1.65
N SER A 159 -4.85 -15.18 2.86
CA SER A 159 -5.31 -16.43 3.43
C SER A 159 -6.81 -16.65 3.27
N THR A 160 -7.23 -17.93 3.26
CA THR A 160 -8.62 -18.29 3.40
C THR A 160 -8.84 -19.26 4.59
N PRO A 161 -9.73 -18.94 5.52
CA PRO A 161 -10.52 -17.70 5.60
C PRO A 161 -9.63 -16.48 5.88
N MET A 162 -10.01 -15.33 5.36
CA MET A 162 -9.33 -14.06 5.56
C MET A 162 -9.71 -13.49 6.95
N GLU A 163 -9.33 -14.21 7.99
CA GLU A 163 -9.67 -13.90 9.38
C GLU A 163 -8.41 -13.89 10.26
N PRO A 164 -8.31 -12.97 11.24
CA PRO A 164 -7.17 -12.91 12.16
C PRO A 164 -6.91 -14.23 12.89
N GLU A 165 -7.97 -14.99 13.19
CA GLU A 165 -7.89 -16.28 13.87
C GLU A 165 -7.08 -17.29 13.10
N TRP A 166 -7.16 -17.29 11.76
CA TRP A 166 -6.37 -18.19 10.92
C TRP A 166 -4.87 -17.90 11.07
N THR A 167 -4.48 -16.64 10.95
CA THR A 167 -3.09 -16.20 11.11
C THR A 167 -2.56 -16.45 12.52
N LEU A 168 -3.38 -16.17 13.55
CA LEU A 168 -3.04 -16.47 14.94
C LEU A 168 -2.90 -17.98 15.20
N ASN A 169 -3.74 -18.80 14.54
CA ASN A 169 -3.63 -20.24 14.63
C ASN A 169 -2.33 -20.72 13.96
N LEU A 170 -2.01 -20.24 12.76
CA LEU A 170 -0.75 -20.55 12.08
C LEU A 170 0.47 -20.19 12.95
N MET A 171 0.43 -19.02 13.61
CA MET A 171 1.48 -18.60 14.55
C MET A 171 1.70 -19.58 15.70
N ARG A 172 0.66 -20.28 16.16
CA ARG A 172 0.72 -21.26 17.25
C ARG A 172 1.08 -22.67 16.80
N THR A 173 0.60 -23.07 15.63
CA THR A 173 0.69 -24.46 15.17
C THR A 173 1.87 -24.71 14.23
N ASP A 174 2.26 -23.71 13.44
CA ASP A 174 3.39 -23.78 12.52
C ASP A 174 4.05 -22.39 12.35
N PRO A 175 4.76 -21.93 13.38
CA PRO A 175 5.45 -20.62 13.34
C PRO A 175 6.52 -20.53 12.24
N GLU A 176 7.11 -21.66 11.83
CA GLU A 176 8.12 -21.69 10.78
C GLU A 176 7.52 -21.37 9.41
N ALA A 177 6.32 -21.89 9.13
CA ALA A 177 5.58 -21.55 7.92
C ALA A 177 5.23 -20.06 7.86
N LEU A 178 4.75 -19.52 8.98
CA LEU A 178 4.48 -18.08 9.10
C LEU A 178 5.73 -17.24 8.85
N LEU A 179 6.87 -17.56 9.49
CA LEU A 179 8.11 -16.80 9.33
C LEU A 179 8.62 -16.79 7.88
N LYS A 180 8.46 -17.89 7.15
CA LYS A 180 8.81 -17.95 5.73
C LYS A 180 7.90 -17.05 4.89
N ALA A 181 6.59 -17.05 5.15
CA ALA A 181 5.67 -16.14 4.48
C ALA A 181 6.01 -14.67 4.75
N LEU A 182 6.31 -14.32 6.00
CA LEU A 182 6.71 -12.96 6.37
C LEU A 182 8.00 -12.53 5.68
N ASP A 183 9.02 -13.41 5.60
CA ASP A 183 10.29 -13.13 4.88
C ASP A 183 10.06 -12.89 3.38
N ALA A 184 9.19 -13.69 2.75
CA ALA A 184 8.83 -13.50 1.34
C ALA A 184 8.10 -12.19 1.10
N LEU A 185 7.15 -11.85 1.97
CA LEU A 185 6.37 -10.61 1.88
C LEU A 185 7.20 -9.37 2.22
N GLU A 186 8.14 -9.45 3.16
CA GLU A 186 9.10 -8.37 3.44
C GLU A 186 9.94 -8.06 2.21
N LYS A 187 10.46 -9.09 1.53
CA LYS A 187 11.21 -8.93 0.27
C LYS A 187 10.35 -8.33 -0.84
N THR A 188 9.08 -8.73 -0.92
CA THR A 188 8.12 -8.16 -1.88
C THR A 188 7.85 -6.68 -1.57
N ASN A 189 7.64 -6.33 -0.30
CA ASN A 189 7.46 -4.95 0.12
C ASN A 189 8.72 -4.11 -0.18
N ASP A 190 9.91 -4.65 0.07
CA ASP A 190 11.17 -3.99 -0.26
C ASP A 190 11.29 -3.71 -1.76
N ALA A 191 10.97 -4.69 -2.61
CA ALA A 191 10.99 -4.53 -4.06
C ALA A 191 9.94 -3.54 -4.58
N PHE A 192 8.83 -3.39 -3.87
CA PHE A 192 7.78 -2.41 -4.19
C PHE A 192 8.20 -0.98 -3.78
N LEU A 193 9.04 -0.83 -2.76
CA LEU A 193 9.48 0.46 -2.23
C LEU A 193 10.74 1.03 -2.90
N ASP A 194 11.51 0.18 -3.62
CA ASP A 194 12.75 0.55 -4.32
C ASP A 194 12.47 1.16 -5.72
#